data_04201776fb841b546df0c1fe4c9caf28
#
_entry.id   04201776fb841b546df0c1fe4c9caf28
#
_cell.length_a   1.000
_cell.length_b   1.000
_cell.length_c   1.000
_cell.angle_alpha   90.00
_cell.angle_beta   90.00
_cell.angle_gamma   90.00
#
_symmetry.space_group_name_H-M   'P 1'
#
loop_
_entity.id
_entity.type
_entity.pdbx_description
1 polymer ?
#
loop_
_entity_poly.entity_id
_entity_poly.type
_entity_poly.pdbx_seq_one_letter_code
_entity_poly.pdbx_strand_id
1 'polypeptide(L)'
;FCDIGCGIAALLPIDCLSVSRIASPSDRVQVGQQLLCAIKNRDVQGRIVLTLRELLGTWSENAACFAAGETVVGIVRSVEEYGVFIEIAPNLAGLAEADSTLRPGQAVSVYIKNILPDKMKIKLVVVNKNLGQPLRFEPHYFVTRGRLKRWIYSTPQSRKQIETVF
;
A
#
# COMPACT_ATOMS: atom_id res chain seq x y z
N PHE A 1 -6.88 -16.08 -4.24
CA PHE A 1 -8.28 -16.37 -4.62
C PHE A 1 -9.21 -16.03 -3.46
N CYS A 2 -10.38 -15.48 -3.80
CA CYS A 2 -11.35 -15.00 -2.83
C CYS A 2 -12.69 -15.69 -3.03
N ASP A 3 -13.35 -16.03 -1.93
CA ASP A 3 -14.73 -16.49 -1.94
C ASP A 3 -15.65 -15.27 -1.89
N ILE A 4 -16.47 -15.11 -2.92
CA ILE A 4 -17.44 -14.00 -3.04
C ILE A 4 -18.88 -14.49 -2.83
N GLY A 5 -19.07 -15.73 -2.39
CA GLY A 5 -20.38 -16.29 -2.09
C GLY A 5 -21.16 -16.80 -3.31
N CYS A 6 -20.53 -16.88 -4.47
CA CYS A 6 -21.18 -17.29 -5.73
C CYS A 6 -20.82 -18.72 -6.17
N GLY A 7 -20.14 -19.49 -5.33
CA GLY A 7 -19.71 -20.87 -5.64
C GLY A 7 -18.50 -20.97 -6.56
N ILE A 8 -17.97 -19.86 -7.06
CA ILE A 8 -16.74 -19.78 -7.84
C ILE A 8 -15.76 -18.81 -7.17
N ALA A 9 -14.46 -19.14 -7.24
CA ALA A 9 -13.42 -18.29 -6.69
C ALA A 9 -13.18 -17.09 -7.62
N ALA A 10 -13.07 -15.91 -7.04
CA ALA A 10 -12.61 -14.71 -7.73
C ALA A 10 -11.11 -14.52 -7.53
N LEU A 11 -10.45 -13.86 -8.47
CA LEU A 11 -9.02 -13.59 -8.41
C LEU A 11 -8.76 -12.17 -7.93
N LEU A 12 -7.93 -12.03 -6.91
CA LEU A 12 -7.39 -10.75 -6.44
C LEU A 12 -5.87 -10.76 -6.71
N PRO A 13 -5.43 -10.19 -7.85
CA PRO A 13 -4.01 -10.20 -8.21
C PRO A 13 -3.16 -9.41 -7.22
N ILE A 14 -1.89 -9.78 -7.11
CA ILE A 14 -0.94 -9.14 -6.19
C ILE A 14 -0.79 -7.63 -6.46
N ASP A 15 -0.80 -7.21 -7.71
CA ASP A 15 -0.70 -5.80 -8.09
C ASP A 15 -1.98 -5.00 -7.82
N CYS A 16 -3.06 -5.67 -7.48
CA CYS A 16 -4.33 -5.06 -7.07
C CYS A 16 -4.52 -5.00 -5.54
N LEU A 17 -3.55 -5.48 -4.77
CA LEU A 17 -3.63 -5.48 -3.31
C LEU A 17 -3.29 -4.12 -2.70
N SER A 18 -2.34 -3.42 -3.27
CA SER A 18 -1.93 -2.09 -2.82
C SER A 18 -1.08 -1.41 -3.90
N VAL A 19 -0.90 -0.10 -3.76
CA VAL A 19 0.02 0.66 -4.62
C VAL A 19 1.47 0.32 -4.25
N SER A 20 1.76 0.21 -2.96
CA SER A 20 3.09 -0.22 -2.51
C SER A 20 3.33 -1.67 -2.92
N ARG A 21 4.49 -1.92 -3.51
CA ARG A 21 4.86 -3.26 -3.96
C ARG A 21 5.16 -4.16 -2.77
N ILE A 22 4.68 -5.40 -2.85
CA ILE A 22 4.92 -6.45 -1.88
C ILE A 22 5.50 -7.67 -2.61
N ALA A 23 6.32 -8.45 -1.91
CA ALA A 23 6.97 -9.61 -2.51
C ALA A 23 6.01 -10.80 -2.64
N SER A 24 5.05 -10.91 -1.74
CA SER A 24 4.08 -12.01 -1.67
C SER A 24 2.72 -11.50 -1.21
N PRO A 25 1.61 -12.11 -1.66
CA PRO A 25 0.28 -11.75 -1.15
C PRO A 25 0.17 -11.87 0.38
N SER A 26 0.90 -12.79 1.00
CA SER A 26 0.91 -12.97 2.46
C SER A 26 1.50 -11.78 3.22
N ASP A 27 2.23 -10.90 2.54
CA ASP A 27 2.72 -9.65 3.14
C ASP A 27 1.58 -8.65 3.38
N ARG A 28 0.46 -8.81 2.70
CA ARG A 28 -0.69 -7.90 2.79
C ARG A 28 -1.91 -8.52 3.42
N VAL A 29 -2.22 -9.77 3.06
CA VAL A 29 -3.44 -10.47 3.45
C VAL A 29 -3.12 -11.89 3.89
N GLN A 30 -4.05 -12.52 4.59
CA GLN A 30 -3.92 -13.90 5.03
C GLN A 30 -5.16 -14.71 4.71
N VAL A 31 -5.00 -16.01 4.63
CA VAL A 31 -6.12 -16.95 4.42
C VAL A 31 -7.14 -16.79 5.54
N GLY A 32 -8.43 -16.71 5.18
CA GLY A 32 -9.52 -16.52 6.12
C GLY A 32 -9.83 -15.08 6.48
N GLN A 33 -9.03 -14.11 6.02
CA GLN A 33 -9.28 -12.70 6.25
C GLN A 33 -10.49 -12.24 5.43
N GLN A 34 -11.33 -11.42 6.04
CA GLN A 34 -12.43 -10.75 5.34
C GLN A 34 -11.91 -9.43 4.74
N LEU A 35 -12.22 -9.23 3.47
CA LEU A 35 -11.80 -8.03 2.73
C LEU A 35 -12.99 -7.42 2.02
N LEU A 36 -12.99 -6.09 1.95
CA LEU A 36 -13.85 -5.36 1.02
C LEU A 36 -13.06 -5.14 -0.26
N CYS A 37 -13.61 -5.54 -1.39
CA CYS A 37 -12.97 -5.39 -2.69
C CYS A 37 -13.94 -4.82 -3.70
N ALA A 38 -13.40 -4.18 -4.75
CA ALA A 38 -14.17 -3.80 -5.92
C ALA A 38 -14.02 -4.86 -7.01
N ILE A 39 -15.03 -5.00 -7.85
CA ILE A 39 -14.96 -5.81 -9.06
C ILE A 39 -14.29 -4.97 -10.14
N LYS A 40 -13.15 -5.43 -10.63
CA LYS A 40 -12.40 -4.74 -11.67
C LYS A 40 -12.90 -5.09 -13.07
N ASN A 41 -12.93 -6.37 -13.39
CA ASN A 41 -13.40 -6.87 -14.67
C ASN A 41 -13.61 -8.39 -14.62
N ARG A 42 -13.87 -8.99 -15.78
CA ARG A 42 -13.78 -10.44 -15.99
C ARG A 42 -12.61 -10.72 -16.92
N ASP A 43 -11.86 -11.77 -16.65
CA ASP A 43 -10.77 -12.18 -17.52
C ASP A 43 -11.31 -12.94 -18.75
N VAL A 44 -10.40 -13.35 -19.65
CA VAL A 44 -10.76 -14.08 -20.88
C VAL A 44 -11.44 -15.43 -20.63
N GLN A 45 -11.26 -15.99 -19.44
CA GLN A 45 -11.87 -17.24 -19.00
C GLN A 45 -13.19 -17.02 -18.24
N GLY A 46 -13.65 -15.78 -18.14
CA GLY A 46 -14.87 -15.41 -17.45
C GLY A 46 -14.76 -15.30 -15.93
N ARG A 47 -13.55 -15.40 -15.37
CA ARG A 47 -13.35 -15.23 -13.92
C ARG A 47 -13.50 -13.77 -13.52
N ILE A 48 -14.10 -13.56 -12.36
CA ILE A 48 -14.19 -12.22 -11.77
C ILE A 48 -12.83 -11.84 -11.20
N VAL A 49 -12.34 -10.68 -11.62
CA VAL A 49 -11.10 -10.08 -11.10
C VAL A 49 -11.46 -8.97 -10.14
N LEU A 50 -10.91 -9.05 -8.94
CA LEU A 50 -11.12 -8.09 -7.87
C LEU A 50 -9.94 -7.14 -7.76
N THR A 51 -10.19 -6.00 -7.11
CA THR A 51 -9.13 -5.05 -6.76
C THR A 51 -9.40 -4.44 -5.40
N LEU A 52 -8.35 -4.22 -4.63
CA LEU A 52 -8.39 -3.67 -3.29
C LEU A 52 -7.74 -2.29 -3.22
N ARG A 53 -6.69 -2.05 -4.00
CA ARG A 53 -5.83 -0.87 -3.88
C ARG A 53 -6.58 0.45 -4.00
N GLU A 54 -7.60 0.53 -4.83
CA GLU A 54 -8.37 1.76 -5.03
C GLU A 54 -9.17 2.12 -3.76
N LEU A 55 -9.57 1.11 -3.00
CA LEU A 55 -10.32 1.30 -1.76
C LEU A 55 -9.43 1.77 -0.61
N LEU A 56 -8.13 1.58 -0.72
CA LEU A 56 -7.14 1.94 0.31
C LEU A 56 -6.65 3.38 0.20
N GLY A 57 -7.24 4.15 -0.70
CA GLY A 57 -7.04 5.59 -0.79
C GLY A 57 -5.98 6.05 -1.76
N THR A 58 -6.11 7.31 -2.17
CA THR A 58 -5.14 8.03 -3.00
C THR A 58 -3.91 8.40 -2.17
N TRP A 59 -2.86 8.86 -2.85
CA TRP A 59 -1.67 9.36 -2.15
C TRP A 59 -2.03 10.47 -1.16
N SER A 60 -2.82 11.45 -1.61
CA SER A 60 -3.20 12.60 -0.78
C SER A 60 -4.08 12.21 0.40
N GLU A 61 -5.03 11.29 0.20
CA GLU A 61 -5.87 10.79 1.28
C GLU A 61 -5.04 10.11 2.38
N ASN A 62 -4.08 9.28 1.98
CA ASN A 62 -3.19 8.61 2.92
C ASN A 62 -2.23 9.58 3.60
N ALA A 63 -1.62 10.49 2.84
CA ALA A 63 -0.70 11.48 3.38
C ALA A 63 -1.36 12.42 4.40
N ALA A 64 -2.65 12.72 4.22
CA ALA A 64 -3.42 13.54 5.15
C ALA A 64 -3.58 12.90 6.54
N CYS A 65 -3.36 11.59 6.66
CA CYS A 65 -3.38 10.88 7.95
C CYS A 65 -2.09 11.05 8.75
N PHE A 66 -1.07 11.69 8.17
CA PHE A 66 0.26 11.84 8.78
C PHE A 66 0.69 13.30 8.75
N ALA A 67 1.58 13.64 9.65
CA ALA A 67 2.19 14.98 9.70
C ALA A 67 3.70 14.88 9.89
N ALA A 68 4.44 15.84 9.31
CA ALA A 68 5.86 15.97 9.59
C ALA A 68 6.06 16.17 11.09
N GLY A 69 7.07 15.51 11.66
CA GLY A 69 7.31 15.51 13.09
C GLY A 69 6.74 14.32 13.85
N GLU A 70 5.85 13.52 13.23
CA GLU A 70 5.35 12.30 13.84
C GLU A 70 6.36 11.16 13.75
N THR A 71 6.32 10.28 14.74
CA THR A 71 7.02 8.99 14.72
C THR A 71 5.97 7.89 14.61
N VAL A 72 6.12 7.05 13.59
CA VAL A 72 5.16 5.99 13.29
C VAL A 72 5.89 4.68 13.01
N VAL A 73 5.16 3.57 13.04
CA VAL A 73 5.69 2.27 12.66
C VAL A 73 5.60 2.11 11.15
N GLY A 74 6.65 1.55 10.55
CA GLY A 74 6.68 1.21 9.14
C GLY A 74 7.23 -0.19 8.91
N ILE A 75 7.05 -0.66 7.70
CA ILE A 75 7.57 -1.96 7.23
C ILE A 75 8.56 -1.69 6.10
N VAL A 76 9.78 -2.19 6.23
CA VAL A 76 10.77 -2.12 5.16
C VAL A 76 10.27 -2.95 3.97
N ARG A 77 10.18 -2.34 2.80
CA ARG A 77 9.76 -3.03 1.58
C ARG A 77 10.89 -3.26 0.59
N SER A 78 11.84 -2.33 0.52
CA SER A 78 12.95 -2.43 -0.42
C SER A 78 14.17 -1.73 0.15
N VAL A 79 15.33 -2.39 0.05
CA VAL A 79 16.62 -1.84 0.47
C VAL A 79 17.47 -1.63 -0.77
N GLU A 80 17.71 -0.36 -1.11
CA GLU A 80 18.44 0.04 -2.31
C GLU A 80 19.73 0.76 -1.92
N GLU A 81 20.65 0.93 -2.87
CA GLU A 81 21.91 1.64 -2.63
C GLU A 81 21.69 3.10 -2.26
N TYR A 82 20.64 3.72 -2.80
CA TYR A 82 20.33 5.14 -2.59
C TYR A 82 19.35 5.39 -1.44
N GLY A 83 18.78 4.37 -0.85
CA GLY A 83 17.86 4.51 0.26
C GLY A 83 17.01 3.29 0.51
N VAL A 84 16.18 3.38 1.54
CA VAL A 84 15.29 2.30 1.98
C VAL A 84 13.86 2.76 1.84
N PHE A 85 13.05 2.02 1.08
CA PHE A 85 11.61 2.25 0.99
C PHE A 85 10.90 1.60 2.16
N ILE A 86 10.17 2.42 2.91
CA ILE A 86 9.46 2.00 4.12
C ILE A 86 7.98 2.35 3.97
N GLU A 87 7.13 1.34 4.06
CA GLU A 87 5.69 1.50 4.00
C GLU A 87 5.16 1.92 5.36
N ILE A 88 4.41 3.01 5.40
CA ILE A 88 3.73 3.50 6.61
C ILE A 88 2.21 3.30 6.53
N ALA A 89 1.69 2.98 5.37
CA ALA A 89 0.33 2.51 5.10
C ALA A 89 0.34 1.71 3.79
N PRO A 90 -0.64 0.84 3.53
CA PRO A 90 -0.64 0.00 2.31
C PRO A 90 -0.46 0.78 1.01
N ASN A 91 -0.99 2.00 0.93
CA ASN A 91 -0.86 2.86 -0.25
C ASN A 91 0.10 4.03 -0.03
N LEU A 92 0.95 3.98 0.98
CA LEU A 92 1.86 5.08 1.27
C LEU A 92 3.21 4.56 1.76
N ALA A 93 4.26 4.86 1.02
CA ALA A 93 5.62 4.55 1.40
C ALA A 93 6.49 5.80 1.35
N GLY A 94 7.50 5.85 2.19
CA GLY A 94 8.50 6.91 2.20
C GLY A 94 9.89 6.35 1.97
N LEU A 95 10.86 7.25 1.86
CA LEU A 95 12.26 6.94 1.63
C LEU A 95 13.10 7.40 2.80
N ALA A 96 13.87 6.49 3.37
CA ALA A 96 14.89 6.75 4.39
C ALA A 96 16.29 6.66 3.78
N GLU A 97 17.30 7.14 4.50
CA GLU A 97 18.69 7.01 4.08
C GLU A 97 19.09 5.54 3.89
N ALA A 98 20.04 5.31 3.01
CA ALA A 98 20.56 3.96 2.75
C ALA A 98 21.06 3.30 4.03
N ASP A 99 20.63 2.07 4.26
CA ASP A 99 21.02 1.28 5.43
C ASP A 99 20.98 -0.19 5.08
N SER A 100 22.14 -0.77 4.85
CA SER A 100 22.30 -2.17 4.46
C SER A 100 21.99 -3.16 5.58
N THR A 101 21.81 -2.70 6.81
CA THR A 101 21.45 -3.55 7.95
C THR A 101 19.97 -3.88 8.01
N LEU A 102 19.14 -3.13 7.28
CA LEU A 102 17.70 -3.37 7.20
C LEU A 102 17.38 -4.51 6.23
N ARG A 103 16.25 -5.18 6.47
CA ARG A 103 15.76 -6.28 5.64
C ARG A 103 14.31 -6.05 5.23
N PRO A 104 13.92 -6.41 3.99
CA PRO A 104 12.51 -6.37 3.59
C PRO A 104 11.64 -7.18 4.55
N GLY A 105 10.50 -6.61 4.93
CA GLY A 105 9.57 -7.19 5.90
C GLY A 105 9.82 -6.79 7.35
N GLN A 106 10.94 -6.17 7.64
CA GLN A 106 11.29 -5.74 9.00
C GLN A 106 10.41 -4.58 9.45
N ALA A 107 9.86 -4.65 10.67
CA ALA A 107 9.16 -3.55 11.29
C ALA A 107 10.16 -2.58 11.92
N VAL A 108 9.97 -1.30 11.66
CA VAL A 108 10.83 -0.23 12.17
C VAL A 108 9.99 0.95 12.63
N SER A 109 10.54 1.74 13.54
CA SER A 109 9.96 3.02 13.92
C SER A 109 10.63 4.11 13.10
N VAL A 110 9.84 4.97 12.48
CA VAL A 110 10.33 6.03 11.60
C VAL A 110 9.79 7.39 12.01
N TYR A 111 10.64 8.39 11.92
CA TYR A 111 10.29 9.79 12.06
C TYR A 111 9.99 10.38 10.69
N ILE A 112 8.86 11.07 10.57
CA ILE A 112 8.48 11.73 9.32
C ILE A 112 9.15 13.11 9.29
N LYS A 113 10.18 13.24 8.46
CA LYS A 113 10.93 14.47 8.33
C LYS A 113 10.21 15.49 7.45
N ASN A 114 9.76 15.07 6.27
CA ASN A 114 9.08 15.92 5.29
C ASN A 114 8.02 15.13 4.54
N ILE A 115 6.94 15.82 4.19
CA ILE A 115 5.91 15.33 3.26
C ILE A 115 5.88 16.29 2.09
N LEU A 116 6.15 15.81 0.87
CA LEU A 116 6.27 16.61 -0.34
C LEU A 116 5.20 16.17 -1.37
N PRO A 117 3.99 16.76 -1.33
CA PRO A 117 2.87 16.32 -2.18
C PRO A 117 3.16 16.43 -3.68
N ASP A 118 3.82 17.49 -4.12
CA ASP A 118 4.10 17.72 -5.54
C ASP A 118 4.96 16.62 -6.17
N LYS A 119 5.79 15.99 -5.36
CA LYS A 119 6.68 14.91 -5.79
C LYS A 119 6.20 13.54 -5.34
N MET A 120 5.11 13.47 -4.59
CA MET A 120 4.64 12.26 -3.90
C MET A 120 5.76 11.58 -3.11
N LYS A 121 6.50 12.37 -2.34
CA LYS A 121 7.63 11.89 -1.54
C LYS A 121 7.40 12.17 -0.06
N ILE A 122 7.79 11.19 0.74
CA ILE A 122 7.87 11.32 2.19
C ILE A 122 9.29 10.97 2.59
N LYS A 123 9.95 11.89 3.26
CA LYS A 123 11.30 11.67 3.79
C LYS A 123 11.20 11.14 5.21
N LEU A 124 11.82 9.99 5.45
CA LEU A 124 11.77 9.28 6.71
C LEU A 124 13.17 9.17 7.32
N VAL A 125 13.20 9.07 8.64
CA VAL A 125 14.40 8.75 9.41
C VAL A 125 14.09 7.55 10.29
N VAL A 126 14.85 6.47 10.16
CA VAL A 126 14.68 5.29 11.01
C VAL A 126 15.22 5.61 12.41
N VAL A 127 14.36 5.49 13.41
CA VAL A 127 14.73 5.81 14.81
C VAL A 127 14.82 4.56 15.67
N ASN A 128 14.18 3.45 15.30
CA ASN A 128 14.30 2.17 16.00
C ASN A 128 14.14 1.01 14.99
N LYS A 129 15.15 0.15 14.96
CA LYS A 129 15.21 -1.03 14.08
C LYS A 129 14.75 -2.32 14.76
N ASN A 130 14.53 -2.30 16.07
CA ASN A 130 14.34 -3.50 16.89
C ASN A 130 12.91 -3.58 17.44
N LEU A 131 11.91 -3.53 16.57
CA LEU A 131 10.52 -3.68 17.01
C LEU A 131 10.08 -5.13 17.19
N GLY A 132 10.91 -6.09 16.78
CA GLY A 132 10.83 -7.50 17.16
C GLY A 132 9.78 -8.35 16.47
N GLN A 133 8.59 -7.86 16.18
CA GLN A 133 7.50 -8.64 15.62
C GLN A 133 7.23 -8.28 14.16
N PRO A 134 6.93 -9.28 13.30
CA PRO A 134 6.42 -8.99 11.96
C PRO A 134 5.11 -8.20 12.08
N LEU A 135 5.01 -7.11 11.33
CA LEU A 135 3.85 -6.27 11.30
C LEU A 135 3.10 -6.42 9.99
N ARG A 136 1.78 -6.48 10.06
CA ARG A 136 0.91 -6.35 8.90
C ARG A 136 -0.11 -5.28 9.20
N PHE A 137 -0.25 -4.30 8.28
CA PHE A 137 -1.26 -3.26 8.43
C PHE A 137 -2.65 -3.82 8.15
N GLU A 138 -3.60 -3.49 9.01
CA GLU A 138 -5.01 -3.71 8.72
C GLU A 138 -5.48 -2.73 7.64
N PRO A 139 -6.34 -3.17 6.69
CA PRO A 139 -6.86 -2.28 5.67
C PRO A 139 -7.68 -1.14 6.29
N HIS A 140 -7.36 0.09 5.89
CA HIS A 140 -8.19 1.26 6.16
C HIS A 140 -8.85 1.68 4.86
N TYR A 141 -10.17 1.54 4.80
CA TYR A 141 -10.93 1.79 3.58
C TYR A 141 -11.36 3.25 3.50
N PHE A 142 -10.95 3.94 2.44
CA PHE A 142 -11.44 5.29 2.12
C PHE A 142 -12.71 5.24 1.27
N VAL A 143 -12.91 4.14 0.55
CA VAL A 143 -14.12 3.88 -0.22
C VAL A 143 -14.75 2.60 0.31
N THR A 144 -16.00 2.68 0.75
CA THR A 144 -16.70 1.55 1.40
C THR A 144 -17.94 1.10 0.65
N ARG A 145 -18.42 1.90 -0.33
CA ARG A 145 -19.63 1.61 -1.10
C ARG A 145 -19.67 2.42 -2.38
N GLY A 146 -20.58 2.08 -3.26
CA GLY A 146 -20.83 2.78 -4.52
C GLY A 146 -20.13 2.11 -5.69
N ARG A 147 -20.00 2.85 -6.78
CA ARG A 147 -19.37 2.38 -8.01
C ARG A 147 -18.21 3.29 -8.39
N LEU A 148 -17.05 2.70 -8.61
CA LEU A 148 -15.88 3.40 -9.10
C LEU A 148 -15.91 3.39 -10.63
N LYS A 149 -15.70 4.55 -11.24
CA LYS A 149 -15.54 4.68 -12.69
C LYS A 149 -14.09 4.93 -13.06
N ARG A 150 -13.45 5.80 -12.29
CA ARG A 150 -12.06 6.16 -12.46
C ARG A 150 -11.45 6.47 -11.10
N TRP A 151 -10.23 6.05 -10.89
CA TRP A 151 -9.49 6.33 -9.66
C TRP A 151 -8.09 6.81 -10.02
N ILE A 152 -7.70 7.94 -9.46
CA ILE A 152 -6.38 8.55 -9.68
C ILE A 152 -5.67 8.60 -8.35
N TYR A 153 -4.62 7.82 -8.23
CA TYR A 153 -3.79 7.76 -7.02
C TYR A 153 -2.87 8.96 -6.89
N SER A 154 -2.25 9.36 -8.00
CA SER A 154 -1.18 10.34 -8.03
C SER A 154 -1.68 11.76 -7.85
N THR A 155 -0.85 12.61 -7.23
CA THR A 155 -1.12 14.06 -7.17
C THR A 155 -1.00 14.67 -8.57
N PRO A 156 -1.75 15.76 -8.87
CA PRO A 156 -1.72 16.34 -10.23
C PRO A 156 -0.33 16.78 -10.70
N GLN A 157 0.52 17.20 -9.76
CA GLN A 157 1.86 17.70 -10.05
C GLN A 157 2.90 16.61 -10.24
N SER A 158 2.59 15.37 -9.87
CA SER A 158 3.53 14.27 -9.96
C SER A 158 3.77 13.86 -11.41
N ARG A 159 5.03 13.56 -11.75
CA ARG A 159 5.40 13.01 -13.06
C ARG A 159 4.89 11.59 -13.25
N LYS A 160 4.83 10.80 -12.16
CA LYS A 160 4.33 9.43 -12.20
C LYS A 160 2.84 9.44 -11.93
N GLN A 161 2.05 9.10 -12.93
CA GLN A 161 0.60 9.00 -12.81
C GLN A 161 0.18 7.54 -12.69
N ILE A 162 -0.52 7.23 -11.60
CA ILE A 162 -1.11 5.91 -11.35
C ILE A 162 -2.61 6.09 -11.32
N GLU A 163 -3.31 5.39 -12.21
CA GLU A 163 -4.76 5.44 -12.28
C GLU A 163 -5.36 4.09 -12.64
N THR A 164 -6.63 3.92 -12.31
CA THR A 164 -7.44 2.79 -12.73
C THR A 164 -8.72 3.31 -13.38
N VAL A 165 -9.04 2.78 -14.55
CA VAL A 165 -10.32 3.01 -15.23
C VAL A 165 -11.11 1.70 -15.19
N PHE A 166 -12.30 1.76 -14.64
CA PHE A 166 -13.19 0.61 -14.48
C PHE A 166 -14.11 0.41 -15.68
#